data_767a2e7a03904aa1e91456d914d61054
#
_entry.id   767a2e7a03904aa1e91456d914d61054
#
_cell.length_a   1.000
_cell.length_b   1.000
_cell.length_c   1.000
_cell.angle_alpha   90.00
_cell.angle_beta   90.00
_cell.angle_gamma   90.00
#
_symmetry.space_group_name_H-M   'P 1'
#
loop_
_entity.id
_entity.type
_entity.pdbx_description
1 polymer ?
#
loop_
_entity_poly.entity_id
_entity_poly.type
_entity_poly.pdbx_seq_one_letter_code
_entity_poly.pdbx_strand_id
1 'polypeptide(L)'
;MPRKAHTPEHKRKVRERILDTAVALLIEKGYANLSMRKIAARLGTTTSLIYTHFANKDELNINVRTRGARILYGKLLAAYNRSDLTVNERSRAMTWAFVEFALENPAYYDLMYVLHTPKYTNYIGTKQQKAAADEKRVAMQPHELAIKMLAEMTGLTTKSASDYKELKYRVIQNWANLHGIISLYKSHILYETATNDKEVLKRCIDDEIERIRAYAEERAMKKLVPSSGDKQKLSLGV
;
A
#
# COMPACT_ATOMS: atom_id res chain seq x y z
N MET A 1 28.98 -2.55 -38.19
CA MET A 1 28.93 -3.66 -37.21
C MET A 1 27.50 -3.82 -36.72
N PRO A 2 26.90 -5.01 -36.81
CA PRO A 2 25.54 -5.20 -36.29
C PRO A 2 25.50 -5.00 -34.77
N ARG A 3 24.56 -4.17 -34.29
CA ARG A 3 24.32 -3.97 -32.87
C ARG A 3 23.94 -5.32 -32.22
N LYS A 4 24.74 -5.81 -31.26
CA LYS A 4 24.37 -6.99 -30.46
C LYS A 4 22.97 -6.82 -29.91
N ALA A 5 22.07 -7.73 -30.23
CA ALA A 5 20.74 -7.75 -29.69
C ALA A 5 20.86 -7.85 -28.16
N HIS A 6 20.32 -6.88 -27.43
CA HIS A 6 20.36 -6.89 -25.97
C HIS A 6 19.56 -8.08 -25.44
N THR A 7 20.18 -8.87 -24.57
CA THR A 7 19.51 -10.01 -23.93
C THR A 7 18.26 -9.55 -23.14
N PRO A 8 17.26 -10.42 -22.94
CA PRO A 8 16.11 -10.09 -22.09
C PRO A 8 16.51 -9.58 -20.70
N GLU A 9 17.57 -10.12 -20.13
CA GLU A 9 18.11 -9.67 -18.83
C GLU A 9 18.66 -8.25 -18.89
N HIS A 10 19.40 -7.91 -19.95
CA HIS A 10 19.90 -6.55 -20.15
C HIS A 10 18.74 -5.55 -20.29
N LYS A 11 17.72 -5.89 -21.07
CA LYS A 11 16.52 -5.04 -21.22
C LYS A 11 15.83 -4.81 -19.87
N ARG A 12 15.74 -5.86 -19.03
CA ARG A 12 15.18 -5.75 -17.70
C ARG A 12 16.01 -4.82 -16.81
N LYS A 13 17.32 -4.98 -16.77
CA LYS A 13 18.23 -4.11 -16.00
C LYS A 13 18.13 -2.65 -16.41
N VAL A 14 18.07 -2.37 -17.71
CA VAL A 14 17.88 -0.99 -18.21
C VAL A 14 16.53 -0.43 -17.79
N ARG A 15 15.45 -1.22 -17.90
CA ARG A 15 14.10 -0.81 -17.47
C ARG A 15 14.06 -0.46 -15.98
N GLU A 16 14.68 -1.27 -15.11
CA GLU A 16 14.78 -0.99 -13.68
C GLU A 16 15.53 0.31 -13.39
N ARG A 17 16.67 0.55 -14.04
CA ARG A 17 17.42 1.80 -13.90
C ARG A 17 16.62 3.03 -14.33
N ILE A 18 15.81 2.91 -15.38
CA ILE A 18 14.90 3.98 -15.82
C ILE A 18 13.86 4.27 -14.72
N LEU A 19 13.26 3.22 -14.14
CA LEU A 19 12.28 3.37 -13.05
C LEU A 19 12.91 4.01 -11.80
N ASP A 20 14.11 3.58 -11.38
CA ASP A 20 14.82 4.16 -10.23
C ASP A 20 15.09 5.66 -10.46
N THR A 21 15.56 6.02 -11.67
CA THR A 21 15.80 7.42 -12.03
C THR A 21 14.51 8.24 -12.06
N ALA A 22 13.41 7.65 -12.53
CA ALA A 22 12.12 8.32 -12.54
C ALA A 22 11.59 8.57 -11.13
N VAL A 23 11.73 7.60 -10.21
CA VAL A 23 11.38 7.76 -8.79
C VAL A 23 12.16 8.93 -8.18
N ALA A 24 13.48 8.95 -8.34
CA ALA A 24 14.32 10.04 -7.82
C ALA A 24 13.89 11.40 -8.35
N LEU A 25 13.64 11.51 -9.67
CA LEU A 25 13.18 12.77 -10.28
C LEU A 25 11.77 13.19 -9.84
N LEU A 26 10.88 12.22 -9.61
CA LEU A 26 9.53 12.50 -9.10
C LEU A 26 9.58 13.13 -7.71
N ILE A 27 10.43 12.60 -6.83
CA ILE A 27 10.61 13.14 -5.48
C ILE A 27 11.25 14.52 -5.50
N GLU A 28 12.33 14.69 -6.28
CA GLU A 28 13.08 15.97 -6.33
C GLU A 28 12.30 17.11 -6.98
N LYS A 29 11.50 16.83 -8.00
CA LYS A 29 10.94 17.84 -8.90
C LYS A 29 9.44 17.76 -9.12
N GLY A 30 8.79 16.76 -8.54
CA GLY A 30 7.37 16.50 -8.71
C GLY A 30 7.00 15.95 -10.10
N TYR A 31 5.76 15.46 -10.21
CA TYR A 31 5.26 14.86 -11.46
C TYR A 31 5.22 15.82 -12.64
N ALA A 32 4.83 17.08 -12.42
CA ALA A 32 4.76 18.08 -13.50
C ALA A 32 6.10 18.25 -14.23
N ASN A 33 7.19 18.20 -13.49
CA ASN A 33 8.55 18.39 -13.98
C ASN A 33 9.26 17.12 -14.47
N LEU A 34 8.67 15.94 -14.33
CA LEU A 34 9.19 14.70 -14.88
C LEU A 34 9.08 14.72 -16.40
N SER A 35 10.18 14.38 -17.10
CA SER A 35 10.17 14.18 -18.56
C SER A 35 11.14 13.09 -18.98
N MET A 36 10.85 12.42 -20.10
CA MET A 36 11.72 11.39 -20.70
C MET A 36 13.12 11.94 -20.99
N ARG A 37 13.23 13.22 -21.39
CA ARG A 37 14.50 13.90 -21.63
C ARG A 37 15.32 14.07 -20.34
N LYS A 38 14.69 14.46 -19.23
CA LYS A 38 15.39 14.59 -17.93
C LYS A 38 15.89 13.25 -17.41
N ILE A 39 15.12 12.16 -17.63
CA ILE A 39 15.53 10.80 -17.26
C ILE A 39 16.73 10.38 -18.11
N ALA A 40 16.68 10.59 -19.43
CA ALA A 40 17.78 10.27 -20.33
C ALA A 40 19.07 11.01 -19.95
N ALA A 41 18.97 12.33 -19.70
CA ALA A 41 20.08 13.15 -19.27
C ALA A 41 20.71 12.65 -17.97
N ARG A 42 19.90 12.29 -16.97
CA ARG A 42 20.39 11.78 -15.68
C ARG A 42 21.05 10.39 -15.79
N LEU A 43 20.61 9.58 -16.74
CA LEU A 43 21.19 8.26 -17.03
C LEU A 43 22.40 8.31 -17.96
N GLY A 44 22.76 9.50 -18.50
CA GLY A 44 23.81 9.63 -19.50
C GLY A 44 23.52 8.88 -20.81
N THR A 45 22.22 8.88 -21.23
CA THR A 45 21.75 8.14 -22.41
C THR A 45 20.88 8.99 -23.33
N THR A 46 20.38 8.39 -24.41
CA THR A 46 19.49 9.07 -25.36
C THR A 46 18.02 8.94 -24.96
N THR A 47 17.22 9.94 -25.28
CA THR A 47 15.78 9.88 -25.08
C THR A 47 15.14 8.73 -25.86
N SER A 48 15.70 8.39 -27.04
CA SER A 48 15.27 7.22 -27.84
C SER A 48 15.35 5.91 -27.06
N LEU A 49 16.43 5.72 -26.27
CA LEU A 49 16.53 4.52 -25.42
C LEU A 49 15.39 4.48 -24.38
N ILE A 50 15.03 5.62 -23.78
CA ILE A 50 13.92 5.62 -22.81
C ILE A 50 12.61 5.21 -23.50
N TYR A 51 12.33 5.74 -24.69
CA TYR A 51 11.12 5.41 -25.46
C TYR A 51 11.07 3.95 -25.94
N THR A 52 12.19 3.23 -26.04
CA THR A 52 12.17 1.76 -26.31
C THR A 52 11.63 0.95 -25.12
N HIS A 53 11.57 1.54 -23.92
CA HIS A 53 11.11 0.89 -22.70
C HIS A 53 9.76 1.39 -22.19
N PHE A 54 9.43 2.66 -22.43
CA PHE A 54 8.19 3.32 -21.98
C PHE A 54 7.70 4.28 -23.07
N ALA A 55 6.49 4.06 -23.56
CA ALA A 55 5.93 4.86 -24.63
C ALA A 55 5.74 6.35 -24.27
N ASN A 56 5.50 6.64 -23.00
CA ASN A 56 5.31 8.01 -22.51
C ASN A 56 5.50 8.10 -20.99
N LYS A 57 5.40 9.33 -20.47
CA LYS A 57 5.52 9.66 -19.05
C LYS A 57 4.44 8.97 -18.19
N ASP A 58 3.24 8.81 -18.72
CA ASP A 58 2.14 8.19 -17.99
C ASP A 58 2.36 6.69 -17.79
N GLU A 59 2.80 5.99 -18.84
CA GLU A 59 3.20 4.59 -18.72
C GLU A 59 4.31 4.40 -17.69
N LEU A 60 5.29 5.29 -17.69
CA LEU A 60 6.37 5.28 -16.71
C LEU A 60 5.83 5.48 -15.28
N ASN A 61 4.96 6.47 -15.05
CA ASN A 61 4.34 6.73 -13.75
C ASN A 61 3.54 5.51 -13.25
N ILE A 62 2.71 4.92 -14.12
CA ILE A 62 1.94 3.70 -13.80
C ILE A 62 2.88 2.57 -13.36
N ASN A 63 3.99 2.35 -14.08
CA ASN A 63 4.96 1.30 -13.75
C ASN A 63 5.70 1.56 -12.43
N VAL A 64 6.09 2.81 -12.14
CA VAL A 64 6.70 3.17 -10.86
C VAL A 64 5.76 2.89 -9.70
N ARG A 65 4.50 3.29 -9.81
CA ARG A 65 3.48 3.04 -8.77
C ARG A 65 3.19 1.55 -8.60
N THR A 66 3.08 0.81 -9.70
CA THR A 66 2.91 -0.66 -9.66
C THR A 66 4.07 -1.33 -8.92
N ARG A 67 5.31 -0.87 -9.13
CA ARG A 67 6.49 -1.39 -8.45
C ARG A 67 6.43 -1.11 -6.94
N GLY A 68 6.12 0.12 -6.54
CA GLY A 68 5.93 0.47 -5.12
C GLY A 68 4.86 -0.39 -4.43
N ALA A 69 3.71 -0.58 -5.09
CA ALA A 69 2.63 -1.40 -4.57
C ALA A 69 3.03 -2.88 -4.42
N ARG A 70 3.81 -3.44 -5.35
CA ARG A 70 4.34 -4.80 -5.25
C ARG A 70 5.33 -4.96 -4.10
N ILE A 71 6.20 -3.98 -3.86
CA ILE A 71 7.14 -4.00 -2.73
C ILE A 71 6.35 -4.02 -1.43
N LEU A 72 5.39 -3.12 -1.25
CA LEU A 72 4.52 -3.09 -0.07
C LEU A 72 3.77 -4.41 0.11
N TYR A 73 3.09 -4.89 -0.94
CA TYR A 73 2.33 -6.13 -0.86
C TYR A 73 3.21 -7.32 -0.47
N GLY A 74 4.43 -7.42 -1.02
CA GLY A 74 5.38 -8.49 -0.67
C GLY A 74 5.76 -8.47 0.82
N LYS A 75 6.02 -7.28 1.40
CA LYS A 75 6.30 -7.14 2.83
C LYS A 75 5.11 -7.57 3.70
N LEU A 76 3.90 -7.09 3.36
CA LEU A 76 2.70 -7.45 4.09
C LEU A 76 2.37 -8.93 3.98
N LEU A 77 2.52 -9.52 2.78
CA LEU A 77 2.24 -10.94 2.55
C LEU A 77 3.23 -11.83 3.31
N ALA A 78 4.50 -11.44 3.40
CA ALA A 78 5.49 -12.15 4.20
C ALA A 78 5.10 -12.18 5.68
N ALA A 79 4.65 -11.05 6.25
CA ALA A 79 4.16 -10.97 7.62
C ALA A 79 2.86 -11.78 7.82
N TYR A 80 1.92 -11.69 6.87
CA TYR A 80 0.65 -12.43 6.90
C TYR A 80 0.85 -13.94 6.91
N ASN A 81 1.82 -14.46 6.15
CA ASN A 81 2.07 -15.90 6.01
C ASN A 81 2.91 -16.53 7.12
N ARG A 82 3.25 -15.78 8.19
CA ARG A 82 3.98 -16.30 9.36
C ARG A 82 3.11 -17.30 10.13
N SER A 83 3.20 -18.58 9.79
CA SER A 83 2.44 -19.65 10.44
C SER A 83 2.90 -19.99 11.85
N ASP A 84 4.09 -19.51 12.24
CA ASP A 84 4.67 -19.59 13.58
C ASP A 84 4.08 -18.56 14.57
N LEU A 85 3.30 -17.59 14.06
CA LEU A 85 2.70 -16.52 14.83
C LEU A 85 1.17 -16.69 14.95
N THR A 86 0.61 -16.26 16.07
CA THR A 86 -0.83 -16.10 16.27
C THR A 86 -1.41 -15.06 15.31
N VAL A 87 -2.73 -15.03 15.15
CA VAL A 87 -3.40 -14.04 14.30
C VAL A 87 -3.11 -12.60 14.75
N ASN A 88 -3.07 -12.35 16.06
CA ASN A 88 -2.76 -11.03 16.62
C ASN A 88 -1.29 -10.62 16.36
N GLU A 89 -0.34 -11.55 16.51
CA GLU A 89 1.07 -11.30 16.21
C GLU A 89 1.30 -11.08 14.71
N ARG A 90 0.59 -11.80 13.82
CA ARG A 90 0.64 -11.55 12.36
C ARG A 90 0.09 -10.16 12.02
N SER A 91 -1.00 -9.75 12.62
CA SER A 91 -1.57 -8.41 12.46
C SER A 91 -0.59 -7.33 12.90
N ARG A 92 0.05 -7.51 14.07
CA ARG A 92 1.14 -6.64 14.55
C ARG A 92 2.29 -6.56 13.55
N ALA A 93 2.77 -7.71 13.08
CA ALA A 93 3.85 -7.80 12.10
C ALA A 93 3.49 -7.11 10.77
N MET A 94 2.24 -7.25 10.30
CA MET A 94 1.76 -6.55 9.10
C MET A 94 1.72 -5.02 9.30
N THR A 95 1.28 -4.55 10.46
CA THR A 95 1.25 -3.11 10.78
C THR A 95 2.67 -2.53 10.75
N TRP A 96 3.63 -3.20 11.40
CA TRP A 96 5.03 -2.79 11.35
C TRP A 96 5.63 -2.87 9.95
N ALA A 97 5.32 -3.90 9.16
CA ALA A 97 5.77 -4.02 7.78
C ALA A 97 5.29 -2.85 6.89
N PHE A 98 4.09 -2.31 7.14
CA PHE A 98 3.60 -1.10 6.47
C PHE A 98 4.40 0.14 6.89
N VAL A 99 4.67 0.32 8.18
CA VAL A 99 5.47 1.44 8.71
C VAL A 99 6.90 1.37 8.17
N GLU A 100 7.55 0.20 8.25
CA GLU A 100 8.89 -0.03 7.71
C GLU A 100 8.95 0.26 6.21
N PHE A 101 7.95 -0.17 5.44
CA PHE A 101 7.88 0.20 4.03
C PHE A 101 7.91 1.72 3.82
N ALA A 102 7.15 2.46 4.61
CA ALA A 102 7.08 3.92 4.50
C ALA A 102 8.41 4.61 4.85
N LEU A 103 9.14 4.07 5.84
CA LEU A 103 10.42 4.62 6.31
C LEU A 103 11.60 4.22 5.43
N GLU A 104 11.63 2.96 4.97
CA GLU A 104 12.71 2.42 4.13
C GLU A 104 12.55 2.79 2.65
N ASN A 105 11.32 3.03 2.20
CA ASN A 105 10.97 3.35 0.82
C ASN A 105 10.21 4.68 0.70
N PRO A 106 10.74 5.79 1.29
CA PRO A 106 10.01 7.05 1.40
C PRO A 106 9.56 7.59 0.04
N ALA A 107 10.38 7.40 -1.00
CA ALA A 107 10.09 7.79 -2.37
C ALA A 107 8.82 7.11 -2.92
N TYR A 108 8.68 5.80 -2.74
CA TYR A 108 7.50 5.07 -3.17
C TYR A 108 6.28 5.41 -2.33
N TYR A 109 6.47 5.54 -1.00
CA TYR A 109 5.39 5.94 -0.10
C TYR A 109 4.80 7.29 -0.49
N ASP A 110 5.65 8.30 -0.70
CA ASP A 110 5.22 9.64 -1.10
C ASP A 110 4.53 9.65 -2.46
N LEU A 111 5.08 8.91 -3.43
CA LEU A 111 4.48 8.78 -4.76
C LEU A 111 3.10 8.12 -4.74
N MET A 112 2.92 7.13 -3.88
CA MET A 112 1.66 6.38 -3.78
C MET A 112 0.59 7.15 -3.01
N TYR A 113 0.96 7.84 -1.91
CA TYR A 113 0.02 8.32 -0.91
C TYR A 113 0.04 9.83 -0.65
N VAL A 114 1.16 10.51 -0.94
CA VAL A 114 1.34 11.95 -0.61
C VAL A 114 1.30 12.82 -1.86
N LEU A 115 2.10 12.48 -2.88
CA LEU A 115 2.25 13.32 -4.05
C LEU A 115 1.01 13.30 -4.96
N HIS A 116 0.69 14.47 -5.51
CA HIS A 116 -0.35 14.58 -6.52
C HIS A 116 0.14 14.05 -7.86
N THR A 117 -0.13 12.78 -8.12
CA THR A 117 0.15 12.10 -9.39
C THR A 117 -1.13 11.54 -9.98
N PRO A 118 -1.25 11.42 -11.32
CA PRO A 118 -2.43 10.84 -11.94
C PRO A 118 -2.73 9.44 -11.41
N LYS A 119 -4.00 9.18 -11.10
CA LYS A 119 -4.55 7.91 -10.63
C LYS A 119 -5.42 7.28 -11.74
N TYR A 120 -5.92 6.07 -11.52
CA TYR A 120 -6.75 5.36 -12.49
C TYR A 120 -7.86 6.23 -13.12
N THR A 121 -8.56 7.03 -12.32
CA THR A 121 -9.65 7.89 -12.79
C THR A 121 -9.22 8.93 -13.82
N ASN A 122 -7.97 9.38 -13.78
CA ASN A 122 -7.41 10.33 -14.75
C ASN A 122 -7.08 9.67 -16.10
N TYR A 123 -7.10 8.34 -16.18
CA TYR A 123 -6.77 7.58 -17.39
C TYR A 123 -7.99 6.98 -18.08
N ILE A 124 -9.23 7.16 -17.52
CA ILE A 124 -10.46 6.68 -18.14
C ILE A 124 -10.63 7.35 -19.52
N GLY A 125 -10.91 6.54 -20.55
CA GLY A 125 -11.03 7.00 -21.93
C GLY A 125 -9.70 7.25 -22.66
N THR A 126 -8.55 7.04 -22.01
CA THR A 126 -7.22 7.20 -22.62
C THR A 126 -6.63 5.86 -23.07
N LYS A 127 -5.57 5.90 -23.89
CA LYS A 127 -4.80 4.70 -24.27
C LYS A 127 -4.18 3.96 -23.07
N GLN A 128 -3.97 4.66 -21.94
CA GLN A 128 -3.39 4.11 -20.72
C GLN A 128 -4.42 3.47 -19.78
N GLN A 129 -5.72 3.54 -20.08
CA GLN A 129 -6.78 3.05 -19.19
C GLN A 129 -6.57 1.60 -18.75
N LYS A 130 -6.21 0.70 -19.67
CA LYS A 130 -5.95 -0.71 -19.32
C LYS A 130 -4.77 -0.86 -18.35
N ALA A 131 -3.64 -0.21 -18.65
CA ALA A 131 -2.46 -0.26 -17.79
C ALA A 131 -2.73 0.35 -16.40
N ALA A 132 -3.50 1.44 -16.33
CA ALA A 132 -3.92 2.08 -15.09
C ALA A 132 -4.92 1.22 -14.29
N ALA A 133 -5.79 0.46 -14.96
CA ALA A 133 -6.68 -0.51 -14.31
C ALA A 133 -5.89 -1.67 -13.69
N ASP A 134 -4.88 -2.18 -14.40
CA ASP A 134 -3.97 -3.21 -13.88
C ASP A 134 -3.14 -2.68 -12.70
N GLU A 135 -2.64 -1.44 -12.76
CA GLU A 135 -1.97 -0.79 -11.62
C GLU A 135 -2.91 -0.69 -10.41
N LYS A 136 -4.13 -0.20 -10.61
CA LYS A 136 -5.13 -0.10 -9.54
C LYS A 136 -5.38 -1.45 -8.88
N ARG A 137 -5.51 -2.52 -9.65
CA ARG A 137 -5.70 -3.88 -9.13
C ARG A 137 -4.53 -4.31 -8.25
N VAL A 138 -3.29 -4.04 -8.66
CA VAL A 138 -2.09 -4.32 -7.87
C VAL A 138 -2.01 -3.43 -6.63
N ALA A 139 -2.32 -2.13 -6.76
CA ALA A 139 -2.30 -1.17 -5.66
C ALA A 139 -3.35 -1.46 -4.58
N MET A 140 -4.42 -2.19 -4.90
CA MET A 140 -5.44 -2.59 -3.92
C MET A 140 -5.08 -3.88 -3.17
N GLN A 141 -4.13 -4.69 -3.64
CA GLN A 141 -3.75 -5.94 -2.97
C GLN A 141 -3.34 -5.78 -1.49
N PRO A 142 -2.53 -4.77 -1.11
CA PRO A 142 -2.24 -4.51 0.31
C PRO A 142 -3.50 -4.29 1.15
N HIS A 143 -4.46 -3.53 0.62
CA HIS A 143 -5.71 -3.22 1.30
C HIS A 143 -6.60 -4.46 1.48
N GLU A 144 -6.76 -5.26 0.42
CA GLU A 144 -7.51 -6.51 0.48
C GLU A 144 -6.88 -7.52 1.44
N LEU A 145 -5.54 -7.56 1.51
CA LEU A 145 -4.84 -8.43 2.48
C LEU A 145 -5.09 -7.98 3.92
N ALA A 146 -5.14 -6.67 4.19
CA ALA A 146 -5.49 -6.13 5.50
C ALA A 146 -6.95 -6.44 5.88
N ILE A 147 -7.88 -6.36 4.91
CA ILE A 147 -9.28 -6.78 5.11
C ILE A 147 -9.35 -8.26 5.49
N LYS A 148 -8.59 -9.11 4.79
CA LYS A 148 -8.53 -10.55 5.07
C LYS A 148 -7.98 -10.82 6.47
N MET A 149 -6.91 -10.15 6.89
CA MET A 149 -6.36 -10.25 8.24
C MET A 149 -7.40 -9.85 9.30
N LEU A 150 -8.06 -8.71 9.12
CA LEU A 150 -9.07 -8.25 10.06
C LEU A 150 -10.29 -9.17 10.11
N ALA A 151 -10.67 -9.80 9.00
CA ALA A 151 -11.71 -10.82 8.94
C ALA A 151 -11.34 -12.05 9.80
N GLU A 152 -10.09 -12.52 9.71
CA GLU A 152 -9.59 -13.63 10.54
C GLU A 152 -9.60 -13.28 12.04
N MET A 153 -9.24 -12.04 12.41
CA MET A 153 -9.24 -11.58 13.80
C MET A 153 -10.65 -11.45 14.40
N THR A 154 -11.60 -10.96 13.60
CA THR A 154 -12.98 -10.64 14.06
C THR A 154 -13.96 -11.79 13.90
N GLY A 155 -13.61 -12.79 13.11
CA GLY A 155 -14.55 -13.83 12.66
C GLY A 155 -15.63 -13.33 11.69
N LEU A 156 -15.57 -12.07 11.23
CA LEU A 156 -16.44 -11.56 10.17
C LEU A 156 -16.09 -12.20 8.82
N THR A 157 -17.05 -12.21 7.90
CA THR A 157 -16.83 -12.86 6.60
C THR A 157 -16.84 -11.85 5.44
N THR A 158 -15.86 -11.95 4.56
CA THR A 158 -15.82 -11.13 3.33
C THR A 158 -16.92 -11.52 2.32
N LYS A 159 -17.65 -12.62 2.55
CA LYS A 159 -18.78 -13.04 1.71
C LYS A 159 -20.08 -12.29 2.03
N SER A 160 -20.22 -11.76 3.24
CA SER A 160 -21.33 -10.89 3.63
C SER A 160 -21.07 -9.46 3.21
N ALA A 161 -21.98 -8.84 2.49
CA ALA A 161 -21.83 -7.44 2.05
C ALA A 161 -21.74 -6.45 3.23
N SER A 162 -22.48 -6.70 4.32
CA SER A 162 -22.44 -5.86 5.52
C SER A 162 -21.12 -6.02 6.27
N ASP A 163 -20.63 -7.25 6.46
CA ASP A 163 -19.36 -7.52 7.10
C ASP A 163 -18.19 -6.93 6.28
N TYR A 164 -18.21 -7.13 4.96
CA TYR A 164 -17.18 -6.57 4.07
C TYR A 164 -17.14 -5.05 4.13
N LYS A 165 -18.31 -4.38 4.18
CA LYS A 165 -18.39 -2.91 4.34
C LYS A 165 -17.77 -2.47 5.65
N GLU A 166 -18.08 -3.15 6.75
CA GLU A 166 -17.51 -2.84 8.08
C GLU A 166 -16.01 -3.07 8.11
N LEU A 167 -15.53 -4.23 7.65
CA LEU A 167 -14.10 -4.55 7.57
C LEU A 167 -13.33 -3.51 6.75
N LYS A 168 -13.85 -3.16 5.58
CA LYS A 168 -13.28 -2.14 4.70
C LYS A 168 -13.19 -0.79 5.38
N TYR A 169 -14.23 -0.36 6.07
CA TYR A 169 -14.25 0.89 6.81
C TYR A 169 -13.18 0.91 7.90
N ARG A 170 -13.05 -0.16 8.68
CA ARG A 170 -12.04 -0.28 9.73
C ARG A 170 -10.62 -0.26 9.20
N VAL A 171 -10.36 -0.97 8.11
CA VAL A 171 -9.05 -0.95 7.45
C VAL A 171 -8.71 0.46 6.93
N ILE A 172 -9.68 1.21 6.40
CA ILE A 172 -9.46 2.61 5.99
C ILE A 172 -9.15 3.49 7.20
N GLN A 173 -9.86 3.33 8.34
CA GLN A 173 -9.56 4.09 9.56
C GLN A 173 -8.15 3.81 10.08
N ASN A 174 -7.78 2.53 10.19
CA ASN A 174 -6.45 2.13 10.65
C ASN A 174 -5.36 2.69 9.72
N TRP A 175 -5.59 2.63 8.42
CA TRP A 175 -4.67 3.20 7.44
C TRP A 175 -4.55 4.72 7.59
N ALA A 176 -5.66 5.44 7.78
CA ALA A 176 -5.64 6.89 7.97
C ALA A 176 -4.84 7.30 9.23
N ASN A 177 -5.00 6.56 10.34
CA ASN A 177 -4.25 6.79 11.57
C ASN A 177 -2.75 6.55 11.36
N LEU A 178 -2.38 5.41 10.77
CA LEU A 178 -0.98 5.10 10.47
C LEU A 178 -0.36 6.11 9.50
N HIS A 179 -1.11 6.53 8.47
CA HIS A 179 -0.66 7.54 7.52
C HIS A 179 -0.40 8.89 8.22
N GLY A 180 -1.28 9.32 9.13
CA GLY A 180 -1.11 10.52 9.91
C GLY A 180 0.16 10.50 10.75
N ILE A 181 0.37 9.42 11.51
CA ILE A 181 1.54 9.23 12.38
C ILE A 181 2.84 9.23 11.55
N ILE A 182 2.88 8.45 10.47
CA ILE A 182 4.02 8.37 9.54
C ILE A 182 4.31 9.73 8.91
N SER A 183 3.27 10.48 8.52
CA SER A 183 3.40 11.79 7.91
C SER A 183 4.02 12.81 8.87
N LEU A 184 3.56 12.85 10.13
CA LEU A 184 4.11 13.71 11.17
C LEU A 184 5.58 13.38 11.47
N TYR A 185 5.94 12.10 11.50
CA TYR A 185 7.33 11.67 11.67
C TYR A 185 8.21 12.07 10.47
N LYS A 186 7.77 11.79 9.26
CA LYS A 186 8.54 12.10 8.04
C LYS A 186 8.70 13.60 7.78
N SER A 187 7.76 14.42 8.22
CA SER A 187 7.84 15.88 8.12
C SER A 187 8.64 16.52 9.27
N HIS A 188 9.23 15.73 10.15
CA HIS A 188 9.97 16.17 11.35
C HIS A 188 9.13 16.94 12.38
N ILE A 189 7.80 17.00 12.25
CA ILE A 189 6.93 17.66 13.23
C ILE A 189 6.97 16.96 14.58
N LEU A 190 7.10 15.63 14.62
CA LEU A 190 7.27 14.92 15.89
C LEU A 190 8.56 15.31 16.59
N TYR A 191 9.64 15.58 15.87
CA TYR A 191 10.91 16.05 16.42
C TYR A 191 10.79 17.42 17.06
N GLU A 192 10.00 18.32 16.48
CA GLU A 192 9.75 19.66 17.03
C GLU A 192 8.86 19.64 18.27
N THR A 193 7.95 18.65 18.36
CA THR A 193 6.95 18.57 19.43
C THR A 193 7.29 17.62 20.55
N ALA A 194 8.28 16.74 20.36
CA ALA A 194 8.67 15.69 21.31
C ALA A 194 10.20 15.54 21.40
N THR A 195 10.71 15.31 22.61
CA THR A 195 12.14 15.12 22.85
C THR A 195 12.71 13.86 22.20
N ASN A 196 11.87 12.83 21.97
CA ASN A 196 12.25 11.55 21.37
C ASN A 196 11.21 11.13 20.36
N ASP A 197 11.35 11.61 19.13
CA ASP A 197 10.40 11.38 18.02
C ASP A 197 10.25 9.90 17.65
N LYS A 198 11.34 9.12 17.73
CA LYS A 198 11.32 7.66 17.43
C LYS A 198 10.53 6.87 18.47
N GLU A 199 10.66 7.23 19.74
CA GLU A 199 9.91 6.59 20.81
C GLU A 199 8.42 6.93 20.71
N VAL A 200 8.10 8.21 20.42
CA VAL A 200 6.73 8.65 20.19
C VAL A 200 6.12 7.94 18.98
N LEU A 201 6.84 7.86 17.85
CA LEU A 201 6.41 7.09 16.69
C LEU A 201 6.08 5.64 17.09
N LYS A 202 7.03 4.97 17.75
CA LYS A 202 6.85 3.57 18.16
C LYS A 202 5.62 3.41 19.06
N ARG A 203 5.46 4.26 20.07
CA ARG A 203 4.33 4.22 20.98
C ARG A 203 3.00 4.43 20.26
N CYS A 204 2.90 5.43 19.37
CA CYS A 204 1.70 5.65 18.57
C CYS A 204 1.34 4.45 17.68
N ILE A 205 2.34 3.76 17.12
CA ILE A 205 2.11 2.54 16.33
C ILE A 205 1.63 1.39 17.22
N ASP A 206 2.26 1.20 18.38
CA ASP A 206 1.86 0.17 19.34
C ASP A 206 0.43 0.42 19.87
N ASP A 207 0.05 1.67 20.16
CA ASP A 207 -1.31 2.05 20.56
C ASP A 207 -2.33 1.78 19.44
N GLU A 208 -1.96 1.99 18.16
CA GLU A 208 -2.83 1.65 17.03
C GLU A 208 -3.02 0.14 16.90
N ILE A 209 -1.96 -0.66 17.09
CA ILE A 209 -2.03 -2.12 17.10
C ILE A 209 -2.97 -2.62 18.20
N GLU A 210 -2.86 -2.08 19.40
CA GLU A 210 -3.75 -2.44 20.52
C GLU A 210 -5.21 -2.05 20.24
N ARG A 211 -5.46 -0.94 19.56
CA ARG A 211 -6.81 -0.52 19.14
C ARG A 211 -7.42 -1.48 18.12
N ILE A 212 -6.62 -1.94 17.15
CA ILE A 212 -7.05 -2.96 16.18
C ILE A 212 -7.39 -4.26 16.91
N ARG A 213 -6.55 -4.69 17.86
CA ARG A 213 -6.76 -5.90 18.66
C ARG A 213 -8.04 -5.80 19.49
N ALA A 214 -8.21 -4.74 20.25
CA ALA A 214 -9.39 -4.53 21.12
C ALA A 214 -10.69 -4.54 20.31
N TYR A 215 -10.72 -3.88 19.15
CA TYR A 215 -11.86 -3.94 18.24
C TYR A 215 -12.16 -5.38 17.79
N ALA A 216 -11.12 -6.12 17.42
CA ALA A 216 -11.29 -7.49 16.93
C ALA A 216 -11.82 -8.43 18.03
N GLU A 217 -11.31 -8.32 19.25
CA GLU A 217 -11.75 -9.09 20.42
C GLU A 217 -13.22 -8.77 20.76
N GLU A 218 -13.60 -7.48 20.80
CA GLU A 218 -14.99 -7.07 21.04
C GLU A 218 -15.94 -7.66 19.99
N ARG A 219 -15.54 -7.64 18.71
CA ARG A 219 -16.39 -8.21 17.63
C ARG A 219 -16.48 -9.72 17.68
N ALA A 220 -15.39 -10.41 17.98
CA ALA A 220 -15.40 -11.86 18.16
C ALA A 220 -16.30 -12.28 19.33
N MET A 221 -16.25 -11.58 20.46
CA MET A 221 -17.12 -11.82 21.62
C MET A 221 -18.60 -11.59 21.29
N LYS A 222 -18.95 -10.52 20.60
CA LYS A 222 -20.36 -10.24 20.20
C LYS A 222 -20.93 -11.33 19.31
N LYS A 223 -20.10 -12.02 18.54
CA LYS A 223 -20.55 -13.11 17.68
C LYS A 223 -20.80 -14.43 18.45
N LEU A 224 -20.11 -14.60 19.58
CA LEU A 224 -20.27 -15.78 20.45
C LEU A 224 -21.50 -15.68 21.36
N VAL A 225 -22.05 -14.49 21.61
CA VAL A 225 -23.27 -14.26 22.40
C VAL A 225 -24.46 -14.24 21.43
N PRO A 226 -25.34 -15.28 21.41
CA PRO A 226 -26.53 -15.24 20.60
C PRO A 226 -27.40 -14.05 21.00
N SER A 227 -27.92 -13.30 20.04
CA SER A 227 -28.86 -12.23 20.32
C SER A 227 -30.04 -12.80 21.09
N SER A 228 -30.35 -12.22 22.26
CA SER A 228 -31.43 -12.64 23.14
C SER A 228 -32.84 -12.59 22.50
N GLY A 229 -32.92 -12.22 21.22
CA GLY A 229 -34.18 -12.18 20.43
C GLY A 229 -34.63 -13.53 19.83
N ASP A 230 -33.76 -14.53 19.75
CA ASP A 230 -34.15 -15.85 19.16
C ASP A 230 -34.80 -16.83 20.16
N LYS A 231 -34.77 -16.51 21.46
CA LYS A 231 -35.41 -17.38 22.48
C LYS A 231 -36.94 -17.23 22.56
N GLN A 232 -37.53 -16.24 21.90
CA GLN A 232 -38.98 -16.02 22.00
C GLN A 232 -39.82 -16.66 20.88
N LYS A 233 -39.19 -17.28 19.88
CA LYS A 233 -39.93 -17.97 18.80
C LYS A 233 -40.13 -19.48 19.02
N LEU A 234 -39.59 -20.05 20.10
CA LEU A 234 -39.69 -21.47 20.39
C LEU A 234 -40.70 -21.81 21.49
N SER A 235 -41.50 -20.88 22.02
CA SER A 235 -42.47 -21.10 23.09
C SER A 235 -43.92 -20.80 22.73
N LEU A 236 -44.29 -20.70 21.46
CA LEU A 236 -45.68 -20.62 21.02
C LEU A 236 -45.95 -21.67 19.92
N GLY A 237 -45.89 -22.92 20.29
CA GLY A 237 -46.25 -24.07 19.48
C GLY A 237 -46.87 -25.13 20.39
N VAL A 238 -48.06 -24.86 20.91
CA VAL A 238 -49.03 -25.90 21.35
C VAL A 238 -50.34 -25.56 20.72
#